data_3b3ddecb9a15a9f688dee7fd0a85973f
#
_entry.id   3b3ddecb9a15a9f688dee7fd0a85973f
#
_cell.length_a   1.000
_cell.length_b   1.000
_cell.length_c   1.000
_cell.angle_alpha   90.00
_cell.angle_beta   90.00
_cell.angle_gamma   90.00
#
_symmetry.space_group_name_H-M   'P 1'
#
loop_
_entity.id
_entity.type
_entity.pdbx_description
1 polymer ?
#
loop_
_entity_poly.entity_id
_entity_poly.type
_entity_poly.pdbx_seq_one_letter_code
_entity_poly.pdbx_strand_id
1 'polypeptide(L)'
;PTREIVLQLDPGLEVSRILGGKDELLPLGFSRQGVDIWIGSSAFTDVAGEDFKVVVEYGGVPHEAERPPWEGGFTWSEADGEPWIATSCQGEGADLWWPCKDHPSDKPESMDLSFTVPEGLVVATNGRRIGSSTVDGKTTSRWRVSTPIANYTVAFNAAPYVELESSLESVAGDTFPVVFWVLPENQEKGEIFMGEILEHLRFFERVCGPYPFRGDKYG
;
A
#
# COMPACT_ATOMS: atom_id res chain seq x y z
N PRO A 1 6.65 -13.16 30.81
CA PRO A 1 6.45 -13.53 29.43
C PRO A 1 7.38 -12.67 28.59
N THR A 2 8.30 -13.34 27.87
CA THR A 2 9.15 -12.70 26.87
C THR A 2 8.25 -12.08 25.80
N ARG A 3 8.35 -10.77 25.61
CA ARG A 3 7.63 -10.08 24.54
C ARG A 3 8.52 -10.16 23.30
N GLU A 4 8.06 -10.85 22.28
CA GLU A 4 8.70 -10.91 20.98
C GLU A 4 7.78 -10.22 19.98
N ILE A 5 8.35 -9.52 19.03
CA ILE A 5 7.63 -9.06 17.84
C ILE A 5 7.94 -10.05 16.74
N VAL A 6 6.90 -10.58 16.12
CA VAL A 6 7.03 -11.42 14.93
C VAL A 6 6.41 -10.66 13.77
N LEU A 7 7.18 -10.52 12.70
CA LEU A 7 6.72 -9.99 11.41
C LEU A 7 6.88 -11.09 10.36
N GLN A 8 6.04 -11.07 9.36
CA GLN A 8 6.12 -11.95 8.21
C GLN A 8 6.65 -11.18 7.01
N LEU A 9 7.49 -11.82 6.20
CA LEU A 9 8.00 -11.31 4.93
C LEU A 9 8.42 -12.49 4.04
N ASP A 10 8.09 -12.43 2.76
CA ASP A 10 8.48 -13.44 1.78
C ASP A 10 9.99 -13.72 1.81
N PRO A 11 10.43 -15.00 1.80
CA PRO A 11 11.85 -15.38 1.87
C PRO A 11 12.71 -14.83 0.72
N GLY A 12 12.13 -14.49 -0.42
CA GLY A 12 12.83 -13.86 -1.54
C GLY A 12 13.29 -12.43 -1.26
N LEU A 13 12.75 -11.83 -0.18
CA LEU A 13 13.13 -10.50 0.30
C LEU A 13 14.03 -10.61 1.53
N GLU A 14 15.30 -10.28 1.37
CA GLU A 14 16.31 -10.38 2.44
C GLU A 14 16.24 -9.19 3.38
N VAL A 15 16.18 -9.45 4.69
CA VAL A 15 16.27 -8.41 5.72
C VAL A 15 17.74 -8.11 6.00
N SER A 16 18.17 -6.92 5.69
CA SER A 16 19.55 -6.46 5.90
C SER A 16 19.78 -5.89 7.30
N ARG A 17 18.78 -5.23 7.87
CA ARG A 17 18.89 -4.57 9.18
C ARG A 17 17.51 -4.35 9.79
N ILE A 18 17.46 -4.44 11.13
CA ILE A 18 16.32 -3.99 11.93
C ILE A 18 16.82 -2.99 12.96
N LEU A 19 16.13 -1.85 13.04
CA LEU A 19 16.37 -0.84 14.08
C LEU A 19 15.10 -0.68 14.90
N GLY A 20 15.26 -0.32 16.16
CA GLY A 20 14.11 0.01 16.99
C GLY A 20 14.49 0.88 18.18
N GLY A 21 13.50 1.56 18.71
CA GLY A 21 13.66 2.46 19.84
C GLY A 21 12.50 3.42 19.99
N LYS A 22 12.50 4.16 21.10
CA LYS A 22 11.52 5.23 21.37
C LYS A 22 11.99 6.55 20.76
N ASP A 23 13.09 7.07 21.24
CA ASP A 23 13.67 8.35 20.84
C ASP A 23 14.84 8.17 19.88
N GLU A 24 15.66 7.15 20.10
CA GLU A 24 16.81 6.79 19.29
C GLU A 24 16.63 5.39 18.70
N LEU A 25 16.90 5.25 17.40
CA LEU A 25 16.81 3.96 16.71
C LEU A 25 18.16 3.23 16.80
N LEU A 26 18.20 2.14 17.57
CA LEU A 26 19.37 1.30 17.73
C LEU A 26 19.21 -0.03 16.99
N PRO A 27 20.32 -0.66 16.53
CA PRO A 27 20.26 -1.97 15.91
C PRO A 27 19.64 -3.03 16.85
N LEU A 28 18.67 -3.78 16.33
CA LEU A 28 18.05 -4.90 17.02
C LEU A 28 18.54 -6.22 16.45
N GLY A 29 18.78 -7.18 17.34
CA GLY A 29 19.01 -8.58 16.96
C GLY A 29 17.69 -9.21 16.49
N PHE A 30 17.77 -9.96 15.39
CA PHE A 30 16.64 -10.72 14.87
C PHE A 30 17.10 -12.11 14.40
N SER A 31 16.16 -13.01 14.29
CA SER A 31 16.33 -14.30 13.60
C SER A 31 15.20 -14.48 12.60
N ARG A 32 15.42 -15.30 11.59
CA ARG A 32 14.42 -15.59 10.56
C ARG A 32 14.25 -17.10 10.40
N GLN A 33 12.99 -17.54 10.31
CA GLN A 33 12.64 -18.90 9.99
C GLN A 33 11.49 -18.90 8.97
N GLY A 34 11.81 -19.22 7.71
CA GLY A 34 10.87 -19.10 6.61
C GLY A 34 10.39 -17.64 6.43
N VAL A 35 9.10 -17.42 6.50
CA VAL A 35 8.47 -16.09 6.42
C VAL A 35 8.61 -15.30 7.72
N ASP A 36 8.74 -15.97 8.88
CA ASP A 36 8.74 -15.33 10.19
C ASP A 36 10.07 -14.67 10.52
N ILE A 37 10.01 -13.41 10.93
CA ILE A 37 11.11 -12.59 11.43
C ILE A 37 10.84 -12.33 12.91
N TRP A 38 11.68 -12.91 13.76
CA TRP A 38 11.60 -12.81 15.22
C TRP A 38 12.53 -11.72 15.72
N ILE A 39 11.98 -10.68 16.34
CA ILE A 39 12.74 -9.57 16.91
C ILE A 39 12.80 -9.76 18.42
N GLY A 40 14.02 -9.86 18.96
CA GLY A 40 14.26 -10.26 20.34
C GLY A 40 13.71 -9.29 21.39
N SER A 41 13.27 -9.84 22.50
CA SER A 41 12.56 -9.16 23.59
C SER A 41 13.40 -8.17 24.40
N SER A 42 14.72 -8.27 24.37
CA SER A 42 15.61 -7.39 25.17
C SER A 42 15.45 -5.89 24.83
N ALA A 43 14.97 -5.60 23.62
CA ALA A 43 14.70 -4.24 23.17
C ALA A 43 13.40 -3.64 23.73
N PHE A 44 12.50 -4.48 24.31
CA PHE A 44 11.13 -4.08 24.66
C PHE A 44 10.85 -4.17 26.19
N THR A 45 11.86 -4.45 27.02
CA THR A 45 11.67 -4.72 28.44
C THR A 45 11.14 -3.53 29.23
N ASP A 46 11.45 -2.31 28.79
CA ASP A 46 11.13 -1.07 29.50
C ASP A 46 10.06 -0.19 28.84
N VAL A 47 9.45 -0.66 27.71
CA VAL A 47 8.53 0.13 26.90
C VAL A 47 7.07 -0.34 26.92
N ALA A 48 6.68 -1.08 27.97
CA ALA A 48 5.29 -1.55 28.09
C ALA A 48 4.31 -0.37 28.24
N GLY A 49 3.48 -0.15 27.21
CA GLY A 49 2.48 0.92 27.19
C GLY A 49 2.98 2.25 26.60
N GLU A 50 4.17 2.26 26.02
CA GLU A 50 4.74 3.40 25.30
C GLU A 50 4.86 3.11 23.79
N ASP A 51 4.92 4.17 22.99
CA ASP A 51 5.15 4.07 21.56
C ASP A 51 6.58 3.58 21.30
N PHE A 52 6.70 2.54 20.47
CA PHE A 52 7.97 1.98 20.06
C PHE A 52 8.02 1.90 18.54
N LYS A 53 9.13 2.39 17.96
CA LYS A 53 9.36 2.35 16.51
C LYS A 53 10.21 1.14 16.14
N VAL A 54 9.81 0.46 15.08
CA VAL A 54 10.61 -0.58 14.43
C VAL A 54 10.82 -0.18 12.98
N VAL A 55 12.07 -0.23 12.52
CA VAL A 55 12.44 -0.03 11.11
C VAL A 55 13.02 -1.32 10.60
N VAL A 56 12.48 -1.83 9.51
CA VAL A 56 12.99 -3.02 8.81
C VAL A 56 13.55 -2.56 7.47
N GLU A 57 14.84 -2.79 7.26
CA GLU A 57 15.48 -2.57 5.95
C GLU A 57 15.60 -3.91 5.24
N TYR A 58 15.03 -3.99 4.06
CA TYR A 58 14.97 -5.22 3.30
C TYR A 58 15.04 -4.92 1.79
N GLY A 59 15.32 -5.95 1.01
CA GLY A 59 15.38 -5.85 -0.44
C GLY A 59 15.51 -7.22 -1.08
N GLY A 60 15.35 -7.28 -2.37
CA GLY A 60 15.40 -8.53 -3.12
C GLY A 60 14.45 -8.50 -4.32
N VAL A 61 14.16 -9.67 -4.84
CA VAL A 61 13.18 -9.87 -5.91
C VAL A 61 11.86 -10.28 -5.25
N PRO A 62 10.80 -9.47 -5.36
CA PRO A 62 9.53 -9.82 -4.78
C PRO A 62 8.91 -11.03 -5.47
N HIS A 63 8.05 -11.73 -4.75
CA HIS A 63 7.32 -12.89 -5.27
C HIS A 63 6.50 -12.50 -6.50
N GLU A 64 6.66 -13.26 -7.58
CA GLU A 64 5.90 -13.06 -8.82
C GLU A 64 4.59 -13.86 -8.76
N ALA A 65 3.48 -13.22 -9.12
CA ALA A 65 2.17 -13.84 -9.13
C ALA A 65 2.08 -14.89 -10.24
N GLU A 66 1.89 -16.16 -9.88
CA GLU A 66 1.77 -17.25 -10.85
C GLU A 66 0.45 -17.17 -11.63
N ARG A 67 -0.63 -16.79 -10.94
CA ARG A 67 -1.97 -16.71 -11.54
C ARG A 67 -2.81 -15.59 -10.91
N PRO A 68 -2.47 -14.31 -11.18
CA PRO A 68 -3.18 -13.18 -10.59
C PRO A 68 -4.66 -13.15 -11.04
N PRO A 69 -5.60 -12.70 -10.19
CA PRO A 69 -5.40 -12.25 -8.81
C PRO A 69 -5.49 -13.38 -7.76
N TRP A 70 -5.66 -14.65 -8.16
CA TRP A 70 -5.92 -15.79 -7.26
C TRP A 70 -4.67 -16.33 -6.57
N GLU A 71 -3.52 -16.32 -7.26
CA GLU A 71 -2.22 -16.63 -6.72
C GLU A 71 -1.42 -15.33 -6.75
N GLY A 72 -1.17 -14.77 -5.55
CA GLY A 72 -0.75 -13.39 -5.38
C GLY A 72 0.74 -13.15 -5.62
N GLY A 73 1.13 -11.89 -5.52
CA GLY A 73 2.48 -11.42 -5.76
C GLY A 73 2.52 -10.21 -6.68
N PHE A 74 3.69 -9.96 -7.28
CA PHE A 74 3.86 -8.95 -8.31
C PHE A 74 3.54 -9.50 -9.69
N THR A 75 2.81 -8.73 -10.47
CA THR A 75 2.67 -8.94 -11.91
C THR A 75 3.56 -7.94 -12.63
N TRP A 76 4.47 -8.46 -13.46
CA TRP A 76 5.33 -7.68 -14.34
C TRP A 76 4.85 -7.87 -15.77
N SER A 77 4.41 -6.79 -16.40
CA SER A 77 3.88 -6.79 -17.76
C SER A 77 4.28 -5.51 -18.49
N GLU A 78 3.80 -5.35 -19.70
CA GLU A 78 4.03 -4.18 -20.53
C GLU A 78 2.69 -3.70 -21.12
N ALA A 79 2.59 -2.37 -21.29
CA ALA A 79 1.52 -1.71 -22.01
C ALA A 79 2.18 -0.77 -23.03
N ASP A 80 2.02 -1.02 -24.33
CA ASP A 80 2.66 -0.29 -25.42
C ASP A 80 4.20 -0.19 -25.31
N GLY A 81 4.85 -1.27 -24.79
CA GLY A 81 6.29 -1.33 -24.62
C GLY A 81 6.81 -0.63 -23.34
N GLU A 82 5.92 -0.07 -22.54
CA GLU A 82 6.23 0.53 -21.24
C GLU A 82 5.86 -0.40 -20.08
N PRO A 83 6.59 -0.35 -18.96
CA PRO A 83 6.30 -1.22 -17.82
C PRO A 83 4.88 -1.06 -17.26
N TRP A 84 4.22 -2.18 -17.00
CA TRP A 84 2.97 -2.24 -16.26
C TRP A 84 3.14 -3.20 -15.09
N ILE A 85 3.07 -2.68 -13.87
CA ILE A 85 3.37 -3.39 -12.64
C ILE A 85 2.15 -3.33 -11.73
N ALA A 86 1.79 -4.46 -11.13
CA ALA A 86 0.68 -4.51 -10.17
C ALA A 86 0.97 -5.52 -9.05
N THR A 87 0.37 -5.31 -7.88
CA THR A 87 0.38 -6.27 -6.78
C THR A 87 -0.99 -6.92 -6.61
N SER A 88 -1.01 -8.20 -6.27
CA SER A 88 -2.19 -8.96 -5.86
C SER A 88 -1.86 -9.71 -4.57
N CYS A 89 -2.53 -9.35 -3.46
CA CYS A 89 -2.22 -9.91 -2.14
C CYS A 89 -3.42 -10.57 -1.46
N GLN A 90 -4.63 -10.44 -2.04
CA GLN A 90 -5.82 -11.05 -1.46
C GLN A 90 -5.73 -12.58 -1.52
N GLY A 91 -5.80 -13.22 -0.35
CA GLY A 91 -5.70 -14.67 -0.20
C GLY A 91 -4.29 -15.19 0.14
N GLU A 92 -3.25 -14.48 -0.27
CA GLU A 92 -1.86 -14.86 0.00
C GLU A 92 -1.25 -14.11 1.18
N GLY A 93 -1.51 -12.80 1.29
CA GLY A 93 -0.98 -11.94 2.34
C GLY A 93 -0.19 -10.74 1.80
N ALA A 94 0.07 -9.78 2.68
CA ALA A 94 0.86 -8.60 2.36
C ALA A 94 2.37 -8.84 2.54
N ASP A 95 2.73 -9.85 3.29
CA ASP A 95 4.11 -10.28 3.52
C ASP A 95 4.85 -10.67 2.24
N LEU A 96 4.13 -10.90 1.14
CA LEU A 96 4.70 -11.07 -0.20
C LEU A 96 5.62 -9.92 -0.65
N TRP A 97 5.48 -8.70 -0.08
CA TRP A 97 6.28 -7.57 -0.53
C TRP A 97 6.66 -6.54 0.53
N TRP A 98 6.04 -6.57 1.72
CA TRP A 98 6.43 -5.71 2.83
C TRP A 98 6.25 -6.40 4.18
N PRO A 99 7.15 -6.15 5.16
CA PRO A 99 7.11 -6.83 6.45
C PRO A 99 5.94 -6.34 7.29
N CYS A 100 5.06 -7.24 7.68
CA CYS A 100 3.89 -6.94 8.50
C CYS A 100 3.56 -8.10 9.43
N LYS A 101 2.61 -7.90 10.32
CA LYS A 101 1.89 -8.99 10.96
C LYS A 101 0.78 -9.40 10.01
N ASP A 102 1.01 -10.47 9.25
CA ASP A 102 0.11 -10.86 8.17
C ASP A 102 -1.14 -11.55 8.68
N HIS A 103 -2.04 -10.76 9.25
CA HIS A 103 -3.34 -11.20 9.71
C HIS A 103 -4.42 -10.16 9.40
N PRO A 104 -5.58 -10.52 8.85
CA PRO A 104 -6.60 -9.56 8.42
C PRO A 104 -7.20 -8.70 9.54
N SER A 105 -7.04 -9.09 10.80
CA SER A 105 -7.46 -8.27 11.95
C SER A 105 -6.40 -7.28 12.43
N ASP A 106 -5.14 -7.41 12.00
CA ASP A 106 -4.05 -6.49 12.38
C ASP A 106 -4.01 -5.32 11.40
N LYS A 107 -4.81 -4.32 11.69
CA LYS A 107 -4.97 -3.13 10.84
C LYS A 107 -4.24 -1.96 11.46
N PRO A 108 -3.21 -1.39 10.79
CA PRO A 108 -2.67 -0.11 11.22
C PRO A 108 -3.74 0.97 11.16
N GLU A 109 -3.74 1.88 12.13
CA GLU A 109 -4.70 2.99 12.21
C GLU A 109 -4.55 3.97 11.04
N SER A 110 -3.35 4.09 10.53
CA SER A 110 -3.01 4.91 9.36
C SER A 110 -1.70 4.43 8.75
N MET A 111 -1.43 4.83 7.49
CA MET A 111 -0.23 4.43 6.80
C MET A 111 0.29 5.56 5.92
N ASP A 112 1.59 5.84 5.99
CA ASP A 112 2.29 6.69 5.03
C ASP A 112 3.05 5.82 4.05
N LEU A 113 2.76 6.00 2.76
CA LEU A 113 3.37 5.25 1.67
C LEU A 113 4.25 6.18 0.83
N SER A 114 5.42 5.71 0.45
CA SER A 114 6.34 6.44 -0.43
C SER A 114 6.91 5.48 -1.46
N PHE A 115 6.63 5.76 -2.73
CA PHE A 115 7.09 4.93 -3.85
C PHE A 115 7.96 5.74 -4.78
N THR A 116 9.13 5.20 -5.11
CA THR A 116 10.04 5.77 -6.09
C THR A 116 10.12 4.87 -7.31
N VAL A 117 9.72 5.39 -8.46
CA VAL A 117 9.67 4.66 -9.73
C VAL A 117 10.44 5.44 -10.81
N PRO A 118 10.83 4.82 -11.93
CA PRO A 118 11.35 5.56 -13.08
C PRO A 118 10.42 6.69 -13.51
N GLU A 119 11.00 7.81 -13.95
CA GLU A 119 10.23 8.92 -14.52
C GLU A 119 9.38 8.43 -15.71
N GLY A 120 8.16 8.94 -15.83
CA GLY A 120 7.18 8.48 -16.82
C GLY A 120 6.16 7.48 -16.26
N LEU A 121 6.49 6.77 -15.17
CA LEU A 121 5.53 5.89 -14.50
C LEU A 121 4.75 6.67 -13.42
N VAL A 122 3.45 6.43 -13.39
CA VAL A 122 2.52 6.96 -12.38
C VAL A 122 2.14 5.84 -11.42
N VAL A 123 2.24 6.12 -10.13
CA VAL A 123 1.86 5.17 -9.09
C VAL A 123 0.38 5.36 -8.73
N ALA A 124 -0.37 4.25 -8.73
CA ALA A 124 -1.72 4.15 -8.20
C ALA A 124 -1.71 3.25 -6.97
N THR A 125 -2.13 3.79 -5.83
CA THR A 125 -2.13 3.09 -4.52
C THR A 125 -3.24 3.61 -3.62
N ASN A 126 -3.34 3.04 -2.42
CA ASN A 126 -4.30 3.43 -1.40
C ASN A 126 -4.04 4.84 -0.84
N GLY A 127 -5.07 5.41 -0.22
CA GLY A 127 -4.97 6.71 0.43
C GLY A 127 -5.00 7.90 -0.53
N ARG A 128 -4.68 9.08 0.00
CA ARG A 128 -4.59 10.34 -0.76
C ARG A 128 -3.13 10.66 -1.06
N ARG A 129 -2.83 11.10 -2.29
CA ARG A 129 -1.52 11.63 -2.65
C ARG A 129 -1.27 12.95 -1.94
N ILE A 130 -0.19 13.01 -1.17
CA ILE A 130 0.21 14.20 -0.38
C ILE A 130 1.39 14.95 -1.01
N GLY A 131 2.04 14.37 -2.01
CA GLY A 131 3.12 15.02 -2.73
C GLY A 131 3.79 14.12 -3.75
N SER A 132 4.51 14.74 -4.66
CA SER A 132 5.37 14.08 -5.64
C SER A 132 6.59 14.92 -5.93
N SER A 133 7.72 14.29 -6.27
CA SER A 133 8.93 14.97 -6.68
C SER A 133 9.75 14.09 -7.62
N THR A 134 10.33 14.69 -8.67
CA THR A 134 11.19 14.00 -9.62
C THR A 134 12.62 14.49 -9.47
N VAL A 135 13.56 13.56 -9.29
CA VAL A 135 15.01 13.83 -9.16
C VAL A 135 15.74 12.69 -9.87
N ASP A 136 16.75 13.03 -10.68
CA ASP A 136 17.63 12.08 -11.37
C ASP A 136 16.88 10.97 -12.14
N GLY A 137 15.82 11.36 -12.90
CA GLY A 137 15.03 10.42 -13.72
C GLY A 137 14.17 9.46 -12.92
N LYS A 138 13.89 9.75 -11.65
CA LYS A 138 13.02 8.98 -10.78
C LYS A 138 11.96 9.87 -10.13
N THR A 139 10.72 9.40 -10.10
CA THR A 139 9.61 10.09 -9.46
C THR A 139 9.26 9.40 -8.14
N THR A 140 9.29 10.16 -7.05
CA THR A 140 8.83 9.71 -5.74
C THR A 140 7.46 10.30 -5.46
N SER A 141 6.45 9.46 -5.28
CA SER A 141 5.11 9.84 -4.85
C SER A 141 4.87 9.45 -3.40
N ARG A 142 4.22 10.34 -2.64
CA ARG A 142 3.89 10.15 -1.22
C ARG A 142 2.39 10.14 -1.03
N TRP A 143 1.92 9.20 -0.23
CA TRP A 143 0.50 8.94 0.00
C TRP A 143 0.21 8.77 1.49
N ARG A 144 -0.99 9.14 1.90
CA ARG A 144 -1.48 8.95 3.26
C ARG A 144 -2.78 8.17 3.25
N VAL A 145 -2.81 7.02 3.91
CA VAL A 145 -4.03 6.30 4.28
C VAL A 145 -4.43 6.77 5.68
N SER A 146 -5.59 7.41 5.79
CA SER A 146 -6.02 8.08 7.03
C SER A 146 -6.92 7.23 7.92
N THR A 147 -7.28 6.04 7.46
CA THR A 147 -8.21 5.12 8.15
C THR A 147 -7.58 3.74 8.31
N PRO A 148 -8.02 2.92 9.27
CA PRO A 148 -7.53 1.56 9.41
C PRO A 148 -7.68 0.76 8.11
N ILE A 149 -6.60 0.14 7.67
CA ILE A 149 -6.52 -0.63 6.43
C ILE A 149 -6.03 -2.05 6.70
N ALA A 150 -6.65 -3.05 6.08
CA ALA A 150 -6.14 -4.41 6.16
C ALA A 150 -4.86 -4.54 5.32
N ASN A 151 -3.84 -5.22 5.87
CA ASN A 151 -2.52 -5.31 5.26
C ASN A 151 -2.58 -5.82 3.81
N TYR A 152 -3.35 -6.88 3.53
CA TYR A 152 -3.49 -7.46 2.20
C TYR A 152 -4.17 -6.54 1.16
N THR A 153 -4.83 -5.45 1.59
CA THR A 153 -5.46 -4.48 0.69
C THR A 153 -4.54 -3.33 0.30
N VAL A 154 -3.35 -3.26 0.89
CA VAL A 154 -2.33 -2.29 0.47
C VAL A 154 -1.79 -2.69 -0.89
N ALA A 155 -2.09 -1.89 -1.90
CA ALA A 155 -1.76 -2.19 -3.29
C ALA A 155 -0.69 -1.23 -3.82
N PHE A 156 0.13 -1.73 -4.74
CA PHE A 156 1.05 -0.95 -5.54
C PHE A 156 0.80 -1.26 -7.01
N ASN A 157 0.52 -0.24 -7.79
CA ASN A 157 0.43 -0.32 -9.25
C ASN A 157 1.25 0.81 -9.85
N ALA A 158 1.98 0.53 -10.92
CA ALA A 158 2.77 1.54 -11.63
C ALA A 158 2.76 1.25 -13.13
N ALA A 159 2.39 2.26 -13.91
CA ALA A 159 2.40 2.23 -15.37
C ALA A 159 2.39 3.68 -15.89
N PRO A 160 2.48 3.92 -17.21
CA PRO A 160 2.31 5.25 -17.79
C PRO A 160 0.84 5.70 -17.78
N TYR A 161 0.22 5.68 -16.61
CA TYR A 161 -1.20 6.00 -16.46
C TYR A 161 -1.51 7.46 -16.74
N VAL A 162 -2.67 7.69 -17.36
CA VAL A 162 -3.39 8.96 -17.32
C VAL A 162 -4.27 8.96 -16.08
N GLU A 163 -4.16 9.99 -15.27
CA GLU A 163 -4.98 10.19 -14.09
C GLU A 163 -6.23 10.99 -14.44
N LEU A 164 -7.40 10.39 -14.22
CA LEU A 164 -8.69 11.01 -14.41
C LEU A 164 -9.25 11.38 -13.04
N GLU A 165 -9.46 12.67 -12.80
CA GLU A 165 -9.93 13.18 -11.52
C GLU A 165 -11.36 13.68 -11.60
N SER A 166 -12.13 13.36 -10.59
CA SER A 166 -13.47 13.90 -10.32
C SER A 166 -13.70 14.03 -8.83
N SER A 167 -14.90 14.41 -8.42
CA SER A 167 -15.28 14.46 -7.02
C SER A 167 -16.76 14.14 -6.86
N LEU A 168 -17.11 13.68 -5.66
CA LEU A 168 -18.49 13.42 -5.28
C LEU A 168 -18.82 14.14 -3.96
N GLU A 169 -19.95 14.86 -3.95
CA GLU A 169 -20.57 15.35 -2.73
C GLU A 169 -21.29 14.19 -2.05
N SER A 170 -20.84 13.85 -0.85
CA SER A 170 -21.40 12.77 -0.03
C SER A 170 -22.75 13.19 0.57
N VAL A 171 -23.60 12.18 0.86
CA VAL A 171 -24.81 12.41 1.68
C VAL A 171 -24.49 12.90 3.09
N ALA A 172 -23.26 12.85 3.53
CA ALA A 172 -22.77 13.46 4.78
C ALA A 172 -22.49 14.96 4.66
N GLY A 173 -22.51 15.54 3.44
CA GLY A 173 -22.31 16.96 3.16
C GLY A 173 -20.84 17.37 2.94
N ASP A 174 -19.89 16.44 2.98
CA ASP A 174 -18.50 16.64 2.59
C ASP A 174 -18.26 16.17 1.13
N THR A 175 -17.16 16.62 0.53
CA THR A 175 -16.78 16.23 -0.83
C THR A 175 -15.50 15.43 -0.79
N PHE A 176 -15.45 14.33 -1.56
CA PHE A 176 -14.27 13.48 -1.65
C PHE A 176 -13.81 13.26 -3.10
N PRO A 177 -12.51 13.04 -3.33
CA PRO A 177 -11.97 12.76 -4.66
C PRO A 177 -12.40 11.37 -5.16
N VAL A 178 -12.68 11.32 -6.47
CA VAL A 178 -12.84 10.08 -7.24
C VAL A 178 -11.78 10.10 -8.32
N VAL A 179 -10.86 9.13 -8.31
CA VAL A 179 -9.67 9.13 -9.17
C VAL A 179 -9.53 7.79 -9.86
N PHE A 180 -9.35 7.80 -11.17
CA PHE A 180 -9.01 6.62 -11.95
C PHE A 180 -7.67 6.77 -12.62
N TRP A 181 -6.93 5.67 -12.66
CA TRP A 181 -5.69 5.53 -13.40
C TRP A 181 -5.94 4.58 -14.56
N VAL A 182 -5.85 5.11 -15.77
CA VAL A 182 -6.11 4.36 -16.99
C VAL A 182 -4.90 4.42 -17.91
N LEU A 183 -4.70 3.38 -18.71
CA LEU A 183 -3.69 3.44 -19.76
C LEU A 183 -4.10 4.46 -20.83
N PRO A 184 -3.16 5.16 -21.50
CA PRO A 184 -3.46 6.23 -22.43
C PRO A 184 -4.48 5.83 -23.51
N GLU A 185 -4.39 4.63 -24.08
CA GLU A 185 -5.29 4.11 -25.09
C GLU A 185 -6.72 3.87 -24.59
N ASN A 186 -6.93 3.87 -23.28
CA ASN A 186 -8.23 3.68 -22.64
C ASN A 186 -8.82 4.96 -22.03
N GLN A 187 -8.19 6.11 -22.24
CA GLN A 187 -8.60 7.37 -21.61
C GLN A 187 -10.07 7.71 -21.88
N GLU A 188 -10.51 7.68 -23.13
CA GLU A 188 -11.91 8.00 -23.51
C GLU A 188 -12.92 7.06 -22.82
N LYS A 189 -12.60 5.77 -22.77
CA LYS A 189 -13.42 4.78 -22.05
C LYS A 189 -13.44 5.05 -20.53
N GLY A 190 -12.29 5.43 -19.98
CA GLY A 190 -12.16 5.79 -18.57
C GLY A 190 -13.02 7.00 -18.18
N GLU A 191 -13.08 8.03 -19.05
CA GLU A 191 -13.93 9.21 -18.86
C GLU A 191 -15.42 8.85 -18.84
N ILE A 192 -15.86 7.99 -19.77
CA ILE A 192 -17.24 7.48 -19.79
C ILE A 192 -17.53 6.69 -18.51
N PHE A 193 -16.64 5.78 -18.15
CA PHE A 193 -16.79 4.93 -16.98
C PHE A 193 -16.78 5.73 -15.67
N MET A 194 -16.02 6.80 -15.57
CA MET A 194 -16.03 7.73 -14.45
C MET A 194 -17.45 8.27 -14.19
N GLY A 195 -18.16 8.66 -15.24
CA GLY A 195 -19.55 9.12 -15.15
C GLY A 195 -20.48 8.07 -14.55
N GLU A 196 -20.37 6.82 -15.00
CA GLU A 196 -21.16 5.69 -14.49
C GLU A 196 -20.86 5.41 -13.02
N ILE A 197 -19.59 5.41 -12.63
CA ILE A 197 -19.18 5.18 -11.25
C ILE A 197 -19.69 6.27 -10.32
N LEU A 198 -19.69 7.52 -10.73
CA LEU A 198 -20.26 8.61 -9.91
C LEU A 198 -21.75 8.39 -9.65
N GLU A 199 -22.51 7.88 -10.63
CA GLU A 199 -23.93 7.53 -10.44
C GLU A 199 -24.09 6.33 -9.49
N HIS A 200 -23.22 5.30 -9.62
CA HIS A 200 -23.23 4.15 -8.70
C HIS A 200 -22.91 4.56 -7.26
N LEU A 201 -21.90 5.41 -7.06
CA LEU A 201 -21.54 5.92 -5.74
C LEU A 201 -22.69 6.71 -5.11
N ARG A 202 -23.36 7.59 -5.87
CA ARG A 202 -24.55 8.31 -5.40
C ARG A 202 -25.69 7.38 -5.00
N PHE A 203 -25.88 6.31 -5.76
CA PHE A 203 -26.87 5.29 -5.41
C PHE A 203 -26.50 4.58 -4.10
N PHE A 204 -25.25 4.07 -4.00
CA PHE A 204 -24.81 3.36 -2.80
C PHE A 204 -24.82 4.23 -1.55
N GLU A 205 -24.40 5.48 -1.62
CA GLU A 205 -24.45 6.39 -0.49
C GLU A 205 -25.89 6.64 0.01
N ARG A 206 -26.86 6.70 -0.90
CA ARG A 206 -28.28 6.87 -0.51
C ARG A 206 -28.85 5.63 0.17
N VAL A 207 -28.38 4.43 -0.18
CA VAL A 207 -28.91 3.15 0.31
C VAL A 207 -28.14 2.65 1.52
N CYS A 208 -26.81 2.77 1.50
CA CYS A 208 -25.89 2.19 2.50
C CYS A 208 -25.34 3.23 3.48
N GLY A 209 -25.51 4.51 3.20
CA GLY A 209 -24.89 5.60 3.95
C GLY A 209 -23.59 6.09 3.31
N PRO A 210 -22.93 7.09 3.93
CA PRO A 210 -21.76 7.75 3.37
C PRO A 210 -20.61 6.78 3.13
N TYR A 211 -19.88 6.97 2.03
CA TYR A 211 -18.67 6.18 1.73
C TYR A 211 -17.66 6.30 2.88
N PRO A 212 -17.27 5.18 3.53
CA PRO A 212 -16.51 5.24 4.78
C PRO A 212 -15.08 5.76 4.62
N PHE A 213 -14.47 5.64 3.44
CA PHE A 213 -13.09 6.05 3.16
C PHE A 213 -13.00 7.40 2.43
N ARG A 214 -14.07 8.21 2.47
CA ARG A 214 -14.12 9.52 1.80
C ARG A 214 -13.12 10.54 2.32
N GLY A 215 -12.54 10.33 3.53
CA GLY A 215 -11.40 11.10 4.02
C GLY A 215 -10.16 11.02 3.13
N ASP A 216 -10.01 9.93 2.38
CA ASP A 216 -8.92 9.71 1.44
C ASP A 216 -9.40 9.92 0.00
N LYS A 217 -9.91 8.90 -0.65
CA LYS A 217 -10.47 8.93 -2.01
C LYS A 217 -11.25 7.65 -2.31
N TYR A 218 -11.99 7.66 -3.41
CA TYR A 218 -12.40 6.48 -4.16
C TYR A 218 -11.54 6.37 -5.44
N GLY A 219 -11.01 5.16 -5.75
CA GLY A 219 -10.22 4.93 -6.96
C GLY A 219 -9.95 3.47 -7.21
#